data_5aeca08924a2aa6871d0ea6c9ab30a32
#
_entry.id   5aeca08924a2aa6871d0ea6c9ab30a32
#
_cell.length_a   1.000
_cell.length_b   1.000
_cell.length_c   1.000
_cell.angle_alpha   90.00
_cell.angle_beta   90.00
_cell.angle_gamma   90.00
#
_symmetry.space_group_name_H-M   'P 1'
#
loop_
_entity.id
_entity.type
_entity.pdbx_description
1 polymer ?
#
loop_
_entity_poly.entity_id
_entity_poly.type
_entity_poly.pdbx_seq_one_letter_code
_entity_poly.pdbx_strand_id
1 'polypeptide(L)'
;MNNFLYFFTFIFLISCSRNEGNSIENPQNQETPQNPKILEIKGADLSFLPELRQSGVQLLNSENQTEDALLTLKKAGVNVIRLRLWKNPATPNSSFETVKNLAQEIKSKGMKVLLSVHYSDSWADPSQQKKPQQWDHISFASLQDSVAMYTRKIVTEINPEYIQIGNEINSGFLFPEGSIQNLSQMKTLLNVGISAVKSTNANTKVILHFAGFQNANSFFTNVADLNYDIIGISYYPNWHGKSLIELQQNLEQISNSQNKPIFIAETAYPFTLSWNDQTHNVIGNSSQILSEFSATETGQKNYLLKMKELITAVPKGIGFCYWGSEWVSYKGQNATDGSSWENQAFWGFNHKILPVSEAYK
;
A
#
# COMPACT_ATOMS: atom_id res chain seq x y z
N MET A 1 -14.84 51.42 -76.33
CA MET A 1 -15.02 52.83 -75.97
C MET A 1 -14.37 52.95 -74.59
N ASN A 2 -13.13 53.41 -74.64
CA ASN A 2 -12.61 54.64 -74.04
C ASN A 2 -12.97 54.79 -72.56
N ASN A 3 -12.10 54.94 -71.67
CA ASN A 3 -10.91 55.70 -71.29
C ASN A 3 -10.88 55.64 -69.76
N PHE A 4 -9.96 55.93 -68.97
CA PHE A 4 -8.68 56.63 -69.01
C PHE A 4 -8.02 56.40 -67.62
N LEU A 5 -6.79 56.25 -67.69
CA LEU A 5 -5.73 56.29 -66.67
C LEU A 5 -5.70 57.56 -65.84
N TYR A 6 -5.53 57.50 -64.54
CA TYR A 6 -4.81 58.55 -63.79
C TYR A 6 -3.98 57.94 -62.68
N PHE A 7 -2.67 58.08 -62.80
CA PHE A 7 -1.65 57.96 -61.82
C PHE A 7 -1.70 59.16 -60.86
N PHE A 8 -1.74 58.89 -59.59
CA PHE A 8 -1.34 59.88 -58.58
C PHE A 8 -0.28 59.30 -57.63
N THR A 9 0.94 59.79 -57.87
CA THR A 9 2.11 59.58 -56.99
C THR A 9 1.97 60.51 -55.80
N PHE A 10 1.92 59.95 -54.59
CA PHE A 10 2.07 60.72 -53.37
C PHE A 10 3.35 60.24 -52.65
N ILE A 11 4.33 61.13 -52.67
CA ILE A 11 5.56 61.07 -51.85
C ILE A 11 5.18 61.43 -50.42
N PHE A 12 5.37 60.53 -49.46
CA PHE A 12 5.34 60.89 -48.03
C PHE A 12 6.70 60.66 -47.41
N LEU A 13 7.18 61.70 -46.79
CA LEU A 13 8.44 61.86 -46.06
C LEU A 13 8.46 60.94 -44.86
N ILE A 14 9.56 60.22 -44.68
CA ILE A 14 9.90 59.43 -43.52
C ILE A 14 10.30 60.37 -42.38
N SER A 15 9.47 60.44 -41.32
CA SER A 15 9.84 60.98 -40.03
C SER A 15 10.19 59.83 -39.08
N CYS A 16 11.46 59.68 -38.77
CA CYS A 16 11.89 58.78 -37.70
C CYS A 16 11.51 59.34 -36.34
N SER A 17 10.55 58.72 -35.69
CA SER A 17 10.34 58.85 -34.26
C SER A 17 10.77 57.57 -33.59
N ARG A 18 11.84 57.61 -32.79
CA ARG A 18 12.24 56.55 -31.85
C ARG A 18 11.20 56.50 -30.75
N ASN A 19 10.39 55.45 -30.72
CA ASN A 19 9.67 55.03 -29.54
C ASN A 19 10.43 53.88 -28.89
N GLU A 20 11.00 54.15 -27.72
CA GLU A 20 11.46 53.13 -26.80
C GLU A 20 10.23 52.36 -26.30
N GLY A 21 9.95 51.22 -26.95
CA GLY A 21 8.98 50.28 -26.47
C GLY A 21 9.58 49.45 -25.33
N ASN A 22 9.17 49.71 -24.09
CA ASN A 22 9.32 48.80 -22.98
C ASN A 22 8.68 47.47 -23.36
N SER A 23 9.47 46.46 -23.74
CA SER A 23 9.07 45.10 -23.77
C SER A 23 8.86 44.63 -22.31
N ILE A 24 7.63 44.52 -21.90
CA ILE A 24 7.24 43.79 -20.68
C ILE A 24 7.60 42.33 -20.98
N GLU A 25 8.75 41.88 -20.53
CA GLU A 25 9.08 40.47 -20.44
C GLU A 25 8.05 39.84 -19.48
N ASN A 26 7.20 39.00 -20.04
CA ASN A 26 6.36 38.13 -19.29
C ASN A 26 7.26 37.21 -18.46
N PRO A 27 7.20 37.21 -17.12
CA PRO A 27 8.03 36.30 -16.33
C PRO A 27 7.60 34.89 -16.72
N GLN A 28 8.42 34.21 -17.54
CA GLN A 28 8.35 32.78 -17.67
C GLN A 28 8.43 32.20 -16.25
N ASN A 29 7.36 31.53 -15.81
CA ASN A 29 7.39 30.68 -14.66
C ASN A 29 8.50 29.64 -14.91
N GLN A 30 9.69 29.93 -14.46
CA GLN A 30 10.72 28.92 -14.29
C GLN A 30 10.24 28.03 -13.14
N GLU A 31 9.60 26.91 -13.49
CA GLU A 31 9.43 25.80 -12.56
C GLU A 31 10.84 25.44 -12.07
N THR A 32 11.14 25.84 -10.85
CA THR A 32 12.34 25.34 -10.15
C THR A 32 12.29 23.83 -10.20
N PRO A 33 13.36 23.13 -10.60
CA PRO A 33 13.41 21.68 -10.59
C PRO A 33 13.11 21.22 -9.16
N GLN A 34 11.89 20.71 -8.93
CA GLN A 34 11.57 20.11 -7.63
C GLN A 34 12.43 18.86 -7.51
N ASN A 35 13.24 18.80 -6.46
CA ASN A 35 13.94 17.56 -6.11
C ASN A 35 12.93 16.41 -6.10
N PRO A 36 13.25 15.28 -6.71
CA PRO A 36 12.31 14.15 -6.77
C PRO A 36 11.86 13.78 -5.35
N LYS A 37 10.54 13.70 -5.16
CA LYS A 37 9.94 13.36 -3.87
C LYS A 37 10.41 11.98 -3.43
N ILE A 38 11.07 11.91 -2.28
CA ILE A 38 11.52 10.65 -1.69
C ILE A 38 10.35 10.03 -0.93
N LEU A 39 9.97 8.81 -1.29
CA LEU A 39 8.92 8.07 -0.60
C LEU A 39 9.42 7.57 0.75
N GLU A 40 8.64 7.83 1.81
CA GLU A 40 8.93 7.41 3.18
C GLU A 40 8.77 5.89 3.34
N ILE A 41 7.75 5.31 2.69
CA ILE A 41 7.42 3.88 2.73
C ILE A 41 7.68 3.27 1.36
N LYS A 42 8.71 2.45 1.28
CA LYS A 42 8.98 1.50 0.20
C LYS A 42 8.84 0.11 0.80
N GLY A 43 7.59 -0.38 0.86
CA GLY A 43 7.18 -1.51 1.67
C GLY A 43 7.03 -2.82 0.90
N ALA A 44 7.25 -3.94 1.62
CA ALA A 44 6.93 -5.28 1.18
C ALA A 44 6.31 -6.06 2.35
N ASP A 45 5.20 -6.80 2.12
CA ASP A 45 4.63 -7.69 3.11
C ASP A 45 5.34 -9.04 3.06
N LEU A 46 5.81 -9.50 4.22
CA LEU A 46 6.52 -10.77 4.42
C LEU A 46 5.85 -11.63 5.51
N SER A 47 4.52 -11.58 5.57
CA SER A 47 3.75 -12.29 6.60
C SER A 47 3.84 -13.81 6.51
N PHE A 48 4.19 -14.37 5.35
CA PHE A 48 4.37 -15.81 5.12
C PHE A 48 5.83 -16.29 5.27
N LEU A 49 6.78 -15.38 5.47
CA LEU A 49 8.20 -15.74 5.55
C LEU A 49 8.53 -16.80 6.60
N PRO A 50 7.93 -16.79 7.81
CA PRO A 50 8.20 -17.85 8.80
C PRO A 50 7.77 -19.24 8.30
N GLU A 51 6.61 -19.34 7.65
CA GLU A 51 6.09 -20.59 7.08
C GLU A 51 6.97 -21.07 5.92
N LEU A 52 7.36 -20.15 5.05
CA LEU A 52 8.25 -20.44 3.92
C LEU A 52 9.61 -20.95 4.40
N ARG A 53 10.21 -20.32 5.41
CA ARG A 53 11.46 -20.77 6.02
C ARG A 53 11.33 -22.17 6.66
N GLN A 54 10.19 -22.43 7.32
CA GLN A 54 9.91 -23.72 7.92
C GLN A 54 9.76 -24.83 6.87
N SER A 55 9.27 -24.53 5.68
CA SER A 55 9.16 -25.49 4.57
C SER A 55 10.51 -25.88 3.96
N GLY A 56 11.58 -25.13 4.25
CA GLY A 56 12.92 -25.37 3.71
C GLY A 56 13.15 -24.84 2.30
N VAL A 57 12.20 -24.10 1.72
CA VAL A 57 12.37 -23.46 0.41
C VAL A 57 13.55 -22.49 0.44
N GLN A 58 14.43 -22.61 -0.56
CA GLN A 58 15.58 -21.75 -0.75
C GLN A 58 15.24 -20.66 -1.76
N LEU A 59 15.30 -19.40 -1.35
CA LEU A 59 15.16 -18.25 -2.24
C LEU A 59 16.52 -17.85 -2.81
N LEU A 60 16.56 -17.48 -4.08
CA LEU A 60 17.78 -17.12 -4.80
C LEU A 60 17.78 -15.61 -5.14
N ASN A 61 18.93 -14.99 -5.00
CA ASN A 61 19.18 -13.63 -5.45
C ASN A 61 19.38 -13.56 -6.98
N SER A 62 19.69 -12.37 -7.53
CA SER A 62 19.93 -12.16 -8.96
C SER A 62 21.11 -12.95 -9.51
N GLU A 63 22.04 -13.36 -8.66
CA GLU A 63 23.26 -14.13 -9.01
C GLU A 63 23.07 -15.65 -8.88
N ASN A 64 21.82 -16.12 -8.66
CA ASN A 64 21.46 -17.51 -8.39
C ASN A 64 22.10 -18.09 -7.11
N GLN A 65 22.40 -17.24 -6.13
CA GLN A 65 22.89 -17.67 -4.82
C GLN A 65 21.73 -17.68 -3.83
N THR A 66 21.69 -18.69 -2.95
CA THR A 66 20.74 -18.70 -1.83
C THR A 66 20.94 -17.48 -0.96
N GLU A 67 19.88 -16.69 -0.80
CA GLU A 67 19.91 -15.47 0.01
C GLU A 67 18.58 -15.30 0.76
N ASP A 68 18.68 -14.85 2.01
CA ASP A 68 17.51 -14.57 2.84
C ASP A 68 16.65 -13.43 2.23
N ALA A 69 15.33 -13.61 2.24
CA ALA A 69 14.39 -12.66 1.64
C ALA A 69 14.54 -11.22 2.19
N LEU A 70 14.74 -11.06 3.50
CA LEU A 70 14.93 -9.74 4.12
C LEU A 70 16.20 -9.06 3.59
N LEU A 71 17.27 -9.82 3.37
CA LEU A 71 18.51 -9.27 2.84
C LEU A 71 18.36 -8.89 1.37
N THR A 72 17.75 -9.76 0.57
CA THR A 72 17.48 -9.49 -0.86
C THR A 72 16.65 -8.23 -1.03
N LEU A 73 15.53 -8.11 -0.29
CA LEU A 73 14.64 -6.95 -0.38
C LEU A 73 15.30 -5.67 0.16
N LYS A 74 16.09 -5.75 1.23
CA LYS A 74 16.87 -4.60 1.71
C LYS A 74 17.85 -4.10 0.64
N LYS A 75 18.57 -4.99 -0.02
CA LYS A 75 19.48 -4.65 -1.14
C LYS A 75 18.73 -4.03 -2.32
N ALA A 76 17.48 -4.44 -2.57
CA ALA A 76 16.63 -3.85 -3.58
C ALA A 76 16.16 -2.43 -3.24
N GLY A 77 16.19 -2.03 -1.96
CA GLY A 77 15.80 -0.70 -1.50
C GLY A 77 14.49 -0.66 -0.70
N VAL A 78 13.93 -1.84 -0.33
CA VAL A 78 12.83 -1.93 0.63
C VAL A 78 13.30 -1.41 1.99
N ASN A 79 12.51 -0.55 2.60
CA ASN A 79 12.82 0.06 3.90
C ASN A 79 11.79 -0.22 5.00
N VAL A 80 10.63 -0.75 4.62
CA VAL A 80 9.54 -1.11 5.54
C VAL A 80 9.07 -2.53 5.24
N ILE A 81 8.99 -3.38 6.26
CA ILE A 81 8.39 -4.71 6.14
C ILE A 81 7.04 -4.70 6.85
N ARG A 82 5.99 -5.05 6.10
CA ARG A 82 4.66 -5.21 6.64
C ARG A 82 4.46 -6.65 7.12
N LEU A 83 3.85 -6.80 8.31
CA LEU A 83 3.55 -8.08 8.92
C LEU A 83 2.09 -8.10 9.38
N ARG A 84 1.41 -9.18 9.08
CA ARG A 84 0.07 -9.49 9.60
C ARG A 84 0.18 -10.05 11.03
N LEU A 85 -0.70 -9.58 11.91
CA LEU A 85 -0.81 -10.08 13.29
C LEU A 85 -2.23 -10.54 13.60
N TRP A 86 -2.39 -11.81 13.95
CA TRP A 86 -3.61 -12.41 14.49
C TRP A 86 -3.51 -12.55 16.00
N LYS A 87 -4.68 -12.59 16.69
CA LYS A 87 -4.69 -12.64 18.18
C LYS A 87 -4.34 -14.03 18.71
N ASN A 88 -5.06 -15.06 18.28
CA ASN A 88 -4.85 -16.46 18.65
C ASN A 88 -5.07 -17.35 17.41
N PRO A 89 -4.16 -17.35 16.44
CA PRO A 89 -4.33 -18.16 15.24
C PRO A 89 -4.22 -19.66 15.53
N ALA A 90 -4.87 -20.47 14.70
CA ALA A 90 -4.81 -21.93 14.80
C ALA A 90 -3.40 -22.53 14.52
N THR A 91 -2.57 -21.77 13.79
CA THR A 91 -1.18 -22.14 13.51
C THR A 91 -0.23 -21.05 14.04
N PRO A 92 1.08 -21.33 14.19
CA PRO A 92 2.03 -20.31 14.64
C PRO A 92 2.14 -19.10 13.72
N ASN A 93 1.75 -19.22 12.44
CA ASN A 93 1.83 -18.15 11.47
C ASN A 93 0.97 -16.97 11.90
N SER A 94 1.55 -15.77 11.82
CA SER A 94 0.91 -14.53 12.29
C SER A 94 0.57 -14.50 13.77
N SER A 95 1.08 -15.45 14.59
CA SER A 95 0.95 -15.39 16.05
C SER A 95 1.83 -14.28 16.64
N PHE A 96 1.49 -13.87 17.86
CA PHE A 96 2.21 -12.78 18.56
C PHE A 96 3.71 -13.05 18.63
N GLU A 97 4.13 -14.24 19.09
CA GLU A 97 5.56 -14.57 19.27
C GLU A 97 6.29 -14.69 17.94
N THR A 98 5.68 -15.30 16.93
CA THR A 98 6.29 -15.38 15.60
C THR A 98 6.49 -14.00 14.98
N VAL A 99 5.49 -13.13 15.06
CA VAL A 99 5.58 -11.76 14.53
C VAL A 99 6.56 -10.91 15.32
N LYS A 100 6.61 -11.05 16.65
CA LYS A 100 7.58 -10.38 17.53
C LYS A 100 9.02 -10.73 17.16
N ASN A 101 9.31 -12.02 16.99
CA ASN A 101 10.65 -12.49 16.65
C ASN A 101 11.07 -11.98 15.25
N LEU A 102 10.16 -12.07 14.26
CA LEU A 102 10.45 -11.56 12.92
C LEU A 102 10.61 -10.04 12.90
N ALA A 103 9.82 -9.31 13.69
CA ALA A 103 9.96 -7.86 13.82
C ALA A 103 11.32 -7.45 14.42
N GLN A 104 11.82 -8.20 15.40
CA GLN A 104 13.17 -7.98 15.96
C GLN A 104 14.26 -8.21 14.91
N GLU A 105 14.12 -9.27 14.11
CA GLU A 105 15.07 -9.56 13.02
C GLU A 105 15.06 -8.45 11.96
N ILE A 106 13.87 -7.99 11.52
CA ILE A 106 13.72 -6.88 10.56
C ILE A 106 14.44 -5.63 11.06
N LYS A 107 14.21 -5.26 12.32
CA LYS A 107 14.85 -4.09 12.94
C LYS A 107 16.35 -4.26 13.05
N SER A 108 16.86 -5.45 13.37
CA SER A 108 18.30 -5.72 13.42
C SER A 108 18.98 -5.53 12.08
N LYS A 109 18.24 -5.68 10.98
CA LYS A 109 18.69 -5.38 9.62
C LYS A 109 18.53 -3.90 9.23
N GLY A 110 18.04 -3.04 10.13
CA GLY A 110 17.86 -1.60 9.92
C GLY A 110 16.66 -1.25 9.03
N MET A 111 15.65 -2.11 8.95
CA MET A 111 14.37 -1.83 8.30
C MET A 111 13.30 -1.54 9.35
N LYS A 112 12.26 -0.81 8.96
CA LYS A 112 11.10 -0.48 9.80
C LYS A 112 10.05 -1.58 9.72
N VAL A 113 9.24 -1.69 10.78
CA VAL A 113 8.12 -2.63 10.87
C VAL A 113 6.79 -1.89 10.76
N LEU A 114 5.92 -2.36 9.88
CA LEU A 114 4.52 -1.98 9.79
C LEU A 114 3.67 -3.19 10.20
N LEU A 115 2.92 -3.09 11.29
CA LEU A 115 2.02 -4.16 11.71
C LEU A 115 0.60 -3.92 11.20
N SER A 116 0.03 -4.92 10.53
CA SER A 116 -1.40 -5.01 10.25
C SER A 116 -2.06 -5.89 11.34
N VAL A 117 -2.64 -5.24 12.35
CA VAL A 117 -3.31 -5.95 13.44
C VAL A 117 -4.76 -6.22 13.05
N HIS A 118 -5.08 -7.47 12.82
CA HIS A 118 -6.43 -7.86 12.39
C HIS A 118 -7.48 -7.82 13.52
N TYR A 119 -7.04 -7.88 14.78
CA TYR A 119 -7.93 -8.06 15.94
C TYR A 119 -8.90 -9.22 15.76
N SER A 120 -8.41 -10.29 15.17
CA SER A 120 -9.10 -11.54 14.85
C SER A 120 -8.14 -12.70 15.04
N ASP A 121 -8.64 -13.93 15.10
CA ASP A 121 -7.82 -15.15 15.14
C ASP A 121 -7.46 -15.65 13.74
N SER A 122 -7.99 -15.00 12.70
CA SER A 122 -7.76 -15.33 11.29
C SER A 122 -7.83 -14.07 10.41
N TRP A 123 -8.01 -14.26 9.11
CA TRP A 123 -8.20 -13.19 8.16
C TRP A 123 -9.33 -12.23 8.58
N ALA A 124 -9.06 -10.94 8.45
CA ALA A 124 -10.04 -9.87 8.53
C ALA A 124 -9.92 -9.03 7.24
N ASP A 125 -11.03 -8.86 6.54
CA ASP A 125 -11.17 -8.14 5.27
C ASP A 125 -12.58 -7.53 5.18
N PRO A 126 -12.95 -6.81 4.11
CA PRO A 126 -14.27 -6.17 4.03
C PRO A 126 -15.45 -7.12 4.16
N SER A 127 -15.27 -8.42 3.89
CA SER A 127 -16.32 -9.45 3.97
C SER A 127 -16.42 -10.12 5.34
N GLN A 128 -15.35 -10.07 6.15
CA GLN A 128 -15.30 -10.74 7.45
C GLN A 128 -14.42 -10.00 8.46
N GLN A 129 -15.02 -9.60 9.56
CA GLN A 129 -14.37 -8.86 10.64
C GLN A 129 -14.69 -9.48 12.02
N LYS A 130 -14.47 -10.81 12.11
CA LYS A 130 -14.80 -11.56 13.32
C LYS A 130 -13.89 -11.17 14.47
N LYS A 131 -14.47 -11.01 15.67
CA LYS A 131 -13.71 -10.91 16.91
C LYS A 131 -12.90 -12.20 17.16
N PRO A 132 -11.77 -12.09 17.89
CA PRO A 132 -11.15 -13.29 18.47
C PRO A 132 -12.13 -14.08 19.34
N GLN A 133 -12.09 -15.39 19.27
CA GLN A 133 -12.96 -16.26 20.08
C GLN A 133 -12.93 -15.93 21.58
N GLN A 134 -11.75 -15.54 22.08
CA GLN A 134 -11.56 -15.12 23.48
C GLN A 134 -12.39 -13.87 23.83
N TRP A 135 -12.79 -13.07 22.86
CA TRP A 135 -13.59 -11.84 23.04
C TRP A 135 -15.07 -12.02 22.67
N ASP A 136 -15.47 -13.24 22.35
CA ASP A 136 -16.89 -13.53 22.16
C ASP A 136 -17.63 -13.41 23.50
N HIS A 137 -18.87 -12.93 23.44
CA HIS A 137 -19.81 -12.85 24.59
C HIS A 137 -19.35 -11.97 25.76
N ILE A 138 -18.26 -11.19 25.64
CA ILE A 138 -17.91 -10.19 26.66
C ILE A 138 -18.71 -8.90 26.46
N SER A 139 -18.86 -8.10 27.52
CA SER A 139 -19.53 -6.80 27.43
C SER A 139 -18.76 -5.83 26.51
N PHE A 140 -19.45 -4.82 25.98
CA PHE A 140 -18.79 -3.79 25.17
C PHE A 140 -17.68 -3.06 25.93
N ALA A 141 -17.86 -2.81 27.24
CA ALA A 141 -16.82 -2.23 28.09
C ALA A 141 -15.59 -3.16 28.18
N SER A 142 -15.80 -4.45 28.43
CA SER A 142 -14.72 -5.44 28.47
C SER A 142 -14.02 -5.61 27.11
N LEU A 143 -14.74 -5.42 25.99
CA LEU A 143 -14.17 -5.44 24.67
C LEU A 143 -13.22 -4.23 24.46
N GLN A 144 -13.62 -3.04 24.90
CA GLN A 144 -12.77 -1.85 24.89
C GLN A 144 -11.47 -2.08 25.68
N ASP A 145 -11.58 -2.60 26.91
CA ASP A 145 -10.42 -2.93 27.75
C ASP A 145 -9.51 -3.96 27.07
N SER A 146 -10.08 -4.98 26.43
CA SER A 146 -9.36 -6.02 25.73
C SER A 146 -8.57 -5.47 24.53
N VAL A 147 -9.19 -4.59 23.74
CA VAL A 147 -8.54 -3.88 22.62
C VAL A 147 -7.39 -3.01 23.16
N ALA A 148 -7.63 -2.23 24.22
CA ALA A 148 -6.61 -1.37 24.82
C ALA A 148 -5.42 -2.17 25.35
N MET A 149 -5.67 -3.23 26.12
CA MET A 149 -4.61 -4.07 26.70
C MET A 149 -3.78 -4.77 25.63
N TYR A 150 -4.45 -5.35 24.63
CA TYR A 150 -3.75 -6.04 23.54
C TYR A 150 -2.91 -5.09 22.71
N THR A 151 -3.44 -3.91 22.38
CA THR A 151 -2.71 -2.89 21.65
C THR A 151 -1.49 -2.38 22.41
N ARG A 152 -1.64 -2.12 23.73
CA ARG A 152 -0.50 -1.75 24.59
C ARG A 152 0.58 -2.84 24.59
N LYS A 153 0.19 -4.12 24.73
CA LYS A 153 1.12 -5.25 24.67
C LYS A 153 1.91 -5.24 23.35
N ILE A 154 1.22 -5.09 22.20
CA ILE A 154 1.85 -5.02 20.89
C ILE A 154 2.88 -3.89 20.83
N VAL A 155 2.49 -2.68 21.21
CA VAL A 155 3.37 -1.52 21.13
C VAL A 155 4.55 -1.63 22.10
N THR A 156 4.34 -2.17 23.31
CA THR A 156 5.41 -2.36 24.30
C THR A 156 6.42 -3.40 23.85
N GLU A 157 5.97 -4.56 23.34
CA GLU A 157 6.85 -5.71 23.11
C GLU A 157 7.39 -5.81 21.68
N ILE A 158 6.63 -5.35 20.67
CA ILE A 158 7.06 -5.33 19.28
C ILE A 158 7.60 -3.96 18.88
N ASN A 159 7.01 -2.89 19.43
CA ASN A 159 7.41 -1.49 19.21
C ASN A 159 7.51 -1.13 17.71
N PRO A 160 6.45 -1.31 16.91
CA PRO A 160 6.49 -1.06 15.48
C PRO A 160 6.58 0.45 15.18
N GLU A 161 7.18 0.82 14.04
CA GLU A 161 7.18 2.19 13.55
C GLU A 161 5.81 2.61 13.02
N TYR A 162 5.05 1.65 12.44
CA TYR A 162 3.71 1.85 11.93
C TYR A 162 2.78 0.73 12.41
N ILE A 163 1.56 1.06 12.76
CA ILE A 163 0.55 0.09 13.19
C ILE A 163 -0.81 0.39 12.55
N GLN A 164 -1.40 -0.62 11.90
CA GLN A 164 -2.77 -0.57 11.44
C GLN A 164 -3.71 -1.05 12.55
N ILE A 165 -4.70 -0.23 12.90
CA ILE A 165 -5.77 -0.63 13.82
C ILE A 165 -6.90 -1.24 12.99
N GLY A 166 -6.89 -2.56 12.91
CA GLY A 166 -7.71 -3.33 11.98
C GLY A 166 -7.07 -3.45 10.59
N ASN A 167 -7.60 -4.35 9.78
CA ASN A 167 -7.23 -4.56 8.39
C ASN A 167 -8.46 -4.38 7.50
N GLU A 168 -8.35 -3.52 6.48
CA GLU A 168 -9.43 -3.28 5.49
C GLU A 168 -10.80 -3.07 6.14
N ILE A 169 -10.89 -2.08 7.02
CA ILE A 169 -12.03 -1.84 7.90
C ILE A 169 -13.22 -1.12 7.21
N ASN A 170 -13.44 -1.37 5.92
CA ASN A 170 -14.51 -0.78 5.13
C ASN A 170 -15.89 -0.93 5.76
N SER A 171 -16.18 -2.13 6.24
CA SER A 171 -17.43 -2.50 6.92
C SER A 171 -17.35 -2.37 8.44
N GLY A 172 -16.20 -1.93 8.97
CA GLY A 172 -15.87 -1.88 10.38
C GLY A 172 -14.87 -2.95 10.80
N PHE A 173 -14.77 -3.26 12.08
CA PHE A 173 -13.95 -4.36 12.64
C PHE A 173 -14.56 -4.87 13.95
N LEU A 174 -14.13 -6.04 14.44
CA LEU A 174 -14.63 -6.60 15.71
C LEU A 174 -16.17 -6.74 15.73
N PHE A 175 -16.74 -7.41 14.72
CA PHE A 175 -18.19 -7.61 14.61
C PHE A 175 -18.77 -8.41 15.76
N PRO A 176 -20.04 -8.10 16.15
CA PRO A 176 -20.95 -7.09 15.55
C PRO A 176 -20.74 -5.67 16.07
N GLU A 177 -20.08 -5.44 17.22
CA GLU A 177 -20.02 -4.15 17.92
C GLU A 177 -19.34 -3.06 17.09
N GLY A 178 -18.25 -3.39 16.40
CA GLY A 178 -17.49 -2.47 15.59
C GLY A 178 -17.92 -2.38 14.14
N SER A 179 -19.13 -2.81 13.78
CA SER A 179 -19.67 -2.65 12.44
C SER A 179 -19.87 -1.18 12.07
N ILE A 180 -19.63 -0.81 10.79
CA ILE A 180 -19.92 0.52 10.25
C ILE A 180 -21.39 0.94 10.42
N GLN A 181 -22.31 -0.03 10.50
CA GLN A 181 -23.72 0.22 10.79
C GLN A 181 -23.94 0.70 12.22
N ASN A 182 -23.00 0.44 13.12
CA ASN A 182 -22.94 0.95 14.47
C ASN A 182 -21.74 1.89 14.64
N LEU A 183 -21.74 2.97 13.85
CA LEU A 183 -20.62 3.89 13.70
C LEU A 183 -20.08 4.41 15.04
N SER A 184 -20.97 4.68 16.02
CA SER A 184 -20.57 5.17 17.33
C SER A 184 -19.69 4.16 18.09
N GLN A 185 -20.08 2.89 18.12
CA GLN A 185 -19.30 1.84 18.78
C GLN A 185 -18.01 1.53 17.98
N MET A 186 -18.08 1.49 16.65
CA MET A 186 -16.89 1.34 15.79
C MET A 186 -15.87 2.44 16.10
N LYS A 187 -16.28 3.70 16.11
CA LYS A 187 -15.39 4.83 16.46
C LYS A 187 -14.82 4.72 17.87
N THR A 188 -15.62 4.29 18.84
CA THR A 188 -15.16 4.08 20.20
C THR A 188 -14.04 3.03 20.25
N LEU A 189 -14.22 1.87 19.59
CA LEU A 189 -13.21 0.82 19.54
C LEU A 189 -11.93 1.25 18.81
N LEU A 190 -12.07 1.96 17.66
CA LEU A 190 -10.92 2.55 16.95
C LEU A 190 -10.17 3.53 17.86
N ASN A 191 -10.88 4.44 18.51
CA ASN A 191 -10.28 5.44 19.41
C ASN A 191 -9.55 4.80 20.59
N VAL A 192 -10.09 3.72 21.15
CA VAL A 192 -9.44 2.94 22.22
C VAL A 192 -8.10 2.37 21.74
N GLY A 193 -8.08 1.75 20.54
CA GLY A 193 -6.85 1.25 19.95
C GLY A 193 -5.83 2.36 19.67
N ILE A 194 -6.26 3.45 19.03
CA ILE A 194 -5.43 4.64 18.73
C ILE A 194 -4.84 5.23 20.01
N SER A 195 -5.68 5.45 21.03
CA SER A 195 -5.25 6.00 22.31
C SER A 195 -4.26 5.10 23.04
N ALA A 196 -4.46 3.77 22.96
CA ALA A 196 -3.53 2.79 23.51
C ALA A 196 -2.15 2.88 22.84
N VAL A 197 -2.08 3.05 21.50
CA VAL A 197 -0.81 3.29 20.81
C VAL A 197 -0.17 4.57 21.29
N LYS A 198 -0.88 5.69 21.20
CA LYS A 198 -0.33 7.04 21.47
C LYS A 198 0.14 7.19 22.94
N SER A 199 -0.56 6.58 23.89
CA SER A 199 -0.17 6.60 25.30
C SER A 199 1.02 5.68 25.62
N THR A 200 1.27 4.64 24.81
CA THR A 200 2.37 3.70 25.02
C THR A 200 3.64 4.15 24.31
N ASN A 201 3.54 4.55 23.04
CA ASN A 201 4.64 5.13 22.27
C ASN A 201 4.10 6.17 21.27
N ALA A 202 4.28 7.45 21.57
CA ALA A 202 3.84 8.56 20.74
C ALA A 202 4.53 8.61 19.34
N ASN A 203 5.68 7.93 19.15
CA ASN A 203 6.40 7.90 17.89
C ASN A 203 5.81 6.88 16.91
N THR A 204 5.11 5.85 17.38
CA THR A 204 4.41 4.88 16.53
C THR A 204 3.30 5.57 15.76
N LYS A 205 3.36 5.49 14.42
CA LYS A 205 2.34 6.06 13.53
C LYS A 205 1.16 5.12 13.37
N VAL A 206 -0.03 5.64 13.62
CA VAL A 206 -1.28 4.88 13.50
C VAL A 206 -1.86 5.04 12.10
N ILE A 207 -2.20 3.92 11.49
CA ILE A 207 -2.80 3.83 10.16
C ILE A 207 -4.23 3.31 10.30
N LEU A 208 -5.18 3.92 9.60
CA LEU A 208 -6.46 3.30 9.28
C LEU A 208 -6.44 2.82 7.83
N HIS A 209 -6.86 1.59 7.60
CA HIS A 209 -6.69 0.87 6.35
C HIS A 209 -8.04 0.51 5.71
N PHE A 210 -8.22 0.88 4.44
CA PHE A 210 -9.44 0.70 3.67
C PHE A 210 -9.12 0.01 2.33
N ALA A 211 -9.95 -0.97 1.92
CA ALA A 211 -9.81 -1.69 0.66
C ALA A 211 -10.49 -0.94 -0.48
N GLY A 212 -9.73 -0.66 -1.54
CA GLY A 212 -10.21 0.11 -2.68
C GLY A 212 -10.29 1.61 -2.41
N PHE A 213 -10.67 2.37 -3.41
CA PHE A 213 -10.80 3.82 -3.31
C PHE A 213 -12.26 4.29 -3.38
N GLN A 214 -13.16 3.43 -3.88
CA GLN A 214 -14.59 3.72 -3.92
C GLN A 214 -15.15 3.86 -2.51
N ASN A 215 -15.88 4.96 -2.25
CA ASN A 215 -16.43 5.30 -0.94
C ASN A 215 -15.39 5.56 0.19
N ALA A 216 -14.09 5.46 -0.08
CA ALA A 216 -13.04 5.68 0.93
C ALA A 216 -13.13 7.09 1.52
N ASN A 217 -13.37 8.13 0.72
CA ASN A 217 -13.50 9.50 1.22
C ASN A 217 -14.66 9.63 2.23
N SER A 218 -15.80 9.00 1.96
CA SER A 218 -16.94 8.99 2.91
C SER A 218 -16.59 8.27 4.21
N PHE A 219 -15.92 7.11 4.13
CA PHE A 219 -15.46 6.39 5.31
C PHE A 219 -14.52 7.26 6.16
N PHE A 220 -13.49 7.85 5.56
CA PHE A 220 -12.52 8.67 6.30
C PHE A 220 -13.15 9.96 6.85
N THR A 221 -14.19 10.50 6.20
CA THR A 221 -14.98 11.61 6.75
C THR A 221 -15.71 11.18 8.04
N ASN A 222 -16.25 9.97 8.11
CA ASN A 222 -16.92 9.46 9.29
C ASN A 222 -15.98 9.28 10.50
N VAL A 223 -14.68 9.11 10.27
CA VAL A 223 -13.65 8.90 11.31
C VAL A 223 -12.64 10.04 11.40
N ALA A 224 -12.93 11.20 10.78
CA ALA A 224 -12.01 12.33 10.71
C ALA A 224 -11.63 12.94 12.07
N ASP A 225 -12.48 12.78 13.07
CA ASP A 225 -12.26 13.23 14.46
C ASP A 225 -11.33 12.31 15.27
N LEU A 226 -10.95 11.14 14.73
CA LEU A 226 -10.03 10.23 15.38
C LEU A 226 -8.56 10.64 15.14
N ASN A 227 -7.71 10.44 16.14
CA ASN A 227 -6.31 10.87 16.14
C ASN A 227 -5.36 9.83 15.51
N TYR A 228 -5.71 9.32 14.31
CA TYR A 228 -4.79 8.51 13.50
C TYR A 228 -3.88 9.40 12.63
N ASP A 229 -2.76 8.86 12.16
CA ASP A 229 -1.72 9.63 11.46
C ASP A 229 -1.80 9.48 9.94
N ILE A 230 -2.09 8.29 9.41
CA ILE A 230 -1.90 7.93 8.01
C ILE A 230 -3.12 7.17 7.48
N ILE A 231 -3.44 7.40 6.22
CA ILE A 231 -4.45 6.67 5.46
C ILE A 231 -3.75 5.58 4.64
N GLY A 232 -4.19 4.32 4.80
CA GLY A 232 -3.78 3.19 3.98
C GLY A 232 -4.90 2.75 3.04
N ILE A 233 -4.57 2.52 1.77
CA ILE A 233 -5.52 2.06 0.74
C ILE A 233 -4.97 0.80 0.08
N SER A 234 -5.73 -0.30 0.08
CA SER A 234 -5.43 -1.43 -0.82
C SER A 234 -5.85 -1.10 -2.24
N TYR A 235 -5.01 -1.43 -3.20
CA TYR A 235 -5.38 -1.37 -4.61
C TYR A 235 -4.98 -2.64 -5.36
N TYR A 236 -5.99 -3.33 -5.85
CA TYR A 236 -5.86 -4.49 -6.72
C TYR A 236 -6.78 -4.30 -7.93
N PRO A 237 -6.28 -4.33 -9.17
CA PRO A 237 -7.09 -4.06 -10.37
C PRO A 237 -8.32 -4.97 -10.51
N ASN A 238 -8.20 -6.23 -10.06
CA ASN A 238 -9.29 -7.20 -10.14
C ASN A 238 -10.52 -6.83 -9.32
N TRP A 239 -10.33 -6.16 -8.16
CA TRP A 239 -11.42 -5.87 -7.22
C TRP A 239 -11.78 -4.39 -7.13
N HIS A 240 -10.81 -3.50 -7.40
CA HIS A 240 -10.97 -2.08 -7.13
C HIS A 240 -11.09 -1.22 -8.38
N GLY A 241 -11.26 -1.87 -9.56
CA GLY A 241 -11.36 -1.18 -10.85
C GLY A 241 -10.03 -0.99 -11.55
N LYS A 242 -10.09 -0.73 -12.86
CA LYS A 242 -8.92 -0.73 -13.76
C LYS A 242 -8.47 0.65 -14.20
N SER A 243 -9.14 1.71 -13.78
CA SER A 243 -8.79 3.08 -14.12
C SER A 243 -7.74 3.61 -13.14
N LEU A 244 -6.48 3.68 -13.58
CA LEU A 244 -5.39 4.27 -12.80
C LEU A 244 -5.54 5.79 -12.63
N ILE A 245 -6.24 6.45 -13.56
CA ILE A 245 -6.59 7.88 -13.45
C ILE A 245 -7.56 8.09 -12.31
N GLU A 246 -8.63 7.28 -12.22
CA GLU A 246 -9.58 7.36 -11.12
C GLU A 246 -8.92 7.03 -9.77
N LEU A 247 -8.02 6.03 -9.74
CA LEU A 247 -7.25 5.72 -8.54
C LEU A 247 -6.48 6.96 -8.07
N GLN A 248 -5.70 7.59 -8.93
CA GLN A 248 -4.91 8.78 -8.58
C GLN A 248 -5.80 9.91 -8.08
N GLN A 249 -6.85 10.26 -8.83
CA GLN A 249 -7.78 11.34 -8.46
C GLN A 249 -8.43 11.10 -7.09
N ASN A 250 -8.84 9.86 -6.79
CA ASN A 250 -9.41 9.52 -5.49
C ASN A 250 -8.39 9.59 -4.37
N LEU A 251 -7.14 9.11 -4.57
CA LEU A 251 -6.08 9.23 -3.56
C LEU A 251 -5.77 10.71 -3.25
N GLU A 252 -5.72 11.56 -4.26
CA GLU A 252 -5.55 13.01 -4.10
C GLU A 252 -6.73 13.62 -3.33
N GLN A 253 -7.96 13.30 -3.72
CA GLN A 253 -9.17 13.80 -3.06
C GLN A 253 -9.22 13.39 -1.59
N ILE A 254 -9.01 12.11 -1.29
CA ILE A 254 -9.04 11.58 0.09
C ILE A 254 -7.97 12.26 0.94
N SER A 255 -6.75 12.30 0.45
CA SER A 255 -5.60 12.88 1.14
C SER A 255 -5.78 14.38 1.43
N ASN A 256 -6.32 15.12 0.47
CA ASN A 256 -6.57 16.55 0.61
C ASN A 256 -7.74 16.84 1.55
N SER A 257 -8.88 16.13 1.41
CA SER A 257 -10.07 16.33 2.24
C SER A 257 -9.81 16.00 3.71
N GLN A 258 -9.01 14.96 4.00
CA GLN A 258 -8.65 14.56 5.36
C GLN A 258 -7.39 15.26 5.89
N ASN A 259 -6.67 15.99 5.03
CA ASN A 259 -5.40 16.64 5.36
C ASN A 259 -4.35 15.69 5.97
N LYS A 260 -4.31 14.42 5.52
CA LYS A 260 -3.44 13.36 6.06
C LYS A 260 -2.54 12.74 4.99
N PRO A 261 -1.34 12.28 5.37
CA PRO A 261 -0.54 11.39 4.52
C PRO A 261 -1.33 10.16 4.10
N ILE A 262 -1.08 9.70 2.85
CA ILE A 262 -1.72 8.52 2.28
C ILE A 262 -0.69 7.62 1.60
N PHE A 263 -0.87 6.30 1.66
CA PHE A 263 -0.04 5.36 0.94
C PHE A 263 -0.88 4.18 0.41
N ILE A 264 -0.35 3.49 -0.60
CA ILE A 264 -0.92 2.23 -1.09
C ILE A 264 -0.46 1.13 -0.13
N ALA A 265 -1.35 0.72 0.79
CA ALA A 265 -1.05 -0.22 1.86
C ALA A 265 -0.88 -1.66 1.37
N GLU A 266 -1.58 -2.00 0.30
CA GLU A 266 -1.49 -3.30 -0.38
C GLU A 266 -1.68 -3.14 -1.88
N THR A 267 -0.83 -3.83 -2.64
CA THR A 267 -0.99 -4.05 -4.08
C THR A 267 -0.18 -5.28 -4.49
N ALA A 268 -0.57 -5.95 -5.56
CA ALA A 268 0.20 -7.03 -6.18
C ALA A 268 -0.15 -7.15 -7.65
N TYR A 269 0.71 -7.84 -8.42
CA TYR A 269 0.50 -8.06 -9.85
C TYR A 269 1.17 -9.35 -10.33
N PRO A 270 0.58 -10.13 -11.24
CA PRO A 270 1.15 -11.39 -11.67
C PRO A 270 2.31 -11.19 -12.66
N PHE A 271 3.36 -11.99 -12.48
CA PHE A 271 4.42 -12.14 -13.49
C PHE A 271 4.10 -13.22 -14.54
N THR A 272 3.05 -14.01 -14.30
CA THR A 272 2.54 -15.02 -15.23
C THR A 272 1.11 -15.38 -14.87
N LEU A 273 0.33 -15.95 -15.80
CA LEU A 273 -0.97 -16.57 -15.53
C LEU A 273 -0.87 -18.09 -15.38
N SER A 274 0.33 -18.65 -15.54
CA SER A 274 0.60 -20.08 -15.34
C SER A 274 0.63 -20.43 -13.85
N TRP A 275 0.54 -21.72 -13.56
CA TRP A 275 0.57 -22.30 -12.22
C TRP A 275 1.87 -23.07 -12.03
N ASN A 276 2.43 -23.05 -10.83
CA ASN A 276 3.60 -23.84 -10.45
C ASN A 276 3.19 -25.15 -9.73
N ASP A 277 2.12 -25.12 -8.97
CA ASP A 277 1.53 -26.30 -8.34
C ASP A 277 0.02 -26.42 -8.71
N GLN A 278 -0.75 -27.20 -7.99
CA GLN A 278 -2.18 -27.35 -8.22
C GLN A 278 -3.06 -26.46 -7.32
N THR A 279 -2.43 -25.55 -6.58
CA THR A 279 -3.16 -24.52 -5.81
C THR A 279 -3.74 -23.50 -6.77
N HIS A 280 -5.03 -23.23 -6.64
CA HIS A 280 -5.70 -22.30 -7.54
C HIS A 280 -5.19 -20.86 -7.31
N ASN A 281 -4.59 -20.25 -8.34
CA ASN A 281 -4.15 -18.87 -8.31
C ASN A 281 -5.33 -17.91 -8.30
N VAL A 282 -5.31 -16.91 -7.41
CA VAL A 282 -6.36 -15.88 -7.32
C VAL A 282 -6.42 -15.05 -8.61
N ILE A 283 -5.28 -14.74 -9.20
CA ILE A 283 -5.20 -14.10 -10.52
C ILE A 283 -4.75 -15.15 -11.53
N GLY A 284 -5.68 -15.66 -12.32
CA GLY A 284 -5.45 -16.76 -13.25
C GLY A 284 -5.83 -16.49 -14.71
N ASN A 285 -6.38 -15.30 -15.03
CA ASN A 285 -6.76 -14.98 -16.39
C ASN A 285 -6.58 -13.50 -16.76
N SER A 286 -6.52 -13.21 -18.06
CA SER A 286 -6.25 -11.86 -18.58
C SER A 286 -7.32 -10.83 -18.27
N SER A 287 -8.56 -11.25 -17.96
CA SER A 287 -9.62 -10.31 -17.60
C SER A 287 -9.44 -9.73 -16.19
N GLN A 288 -8.55 -10.30 -15.37
CA GLN A 288 -8.28 -9.87 -14.00
C GLN A 288 -7.14 -8.84 -13.89
N ILE A 289 -6.41 -8.61 -14.97
CA ILE A 289 -5.27 -7.68 -15.02
C ILE A 289 -5.58 -6.42 -15.83
N LEU A 290 -4.68 -5.45 -15.78
CA LEU A 290 -4.72 -4.24 -16.60
C LEU A 290 -4.21 -4.56 -18.01
N SER A 291 -4.86 -4.01 -19.05
CA SER A 291 -4.45 -4.21 -20.44
C SER A 291 -3.05 -3.63 -20.73
N GLU A 292 -2.65 -2.59 -20.00
CA GLU A 292 -1.38 -1.88 -20.16
C GLU A 292 -0.18 -2.68 -19.61
N PHE A 293 -0.42 -3.65 -18.74
CA PHE A 293 0.64 -4.47 -18.13
C PHE A 293 0.32 -5.95 -18.35
N SER A 294 1.03 -6.60 -19.28
CA SER A 294 0.90 -8.05 -19.47
C SER A 294 1.37 -8.82 -18.23
N ALA A 295 0.81 -10.03 -18.01
CA ALA A 295 1.29 -10.93 -16.97
C ALA A 295 2.64 -11.55 -17.38
N THR A 296 3.71 -10.78 -17.21
CA THR A 296 5.11 -11.12 -17.47
C THR A 296 5.97 -10.47 -16.38
N GLU A 297 7.20 -10.93 -16.20
CA GLU A 297 8.14 -10.33 -15.26
C GLU A 297 8.32 -8.81 -15.50
N THR A 298 8.41 -8.41 -16.77
CA THR A 298 8.48 -6.99 -17.16
C THR A 298 7.17 -6.26 -16.84
N GLY A 299 6.02 -6.88 -17.13
CA GLY A 299 4.71 -6.30 -16.84
C GLY A 299 4.48 -6.10 -15.34
N GLN A 300 4.85 -7.07 -14.51
CA GLN A 300 4.82 -6.95 -13.04
C GLN A 300 5.69 -5.79 -12.54
N LYS A 301 6.93 -5.68 -13.04
CA LYS A 301 7.83 -4.56 -12.72
C LYS A 301 7.23 -3.22 -13.13
N ASN A 302 6.75 -3.11 -14.37
CA ASN A 302 6.19 -1.85 -14.89
C ASN A 302 4.92 -1.44 -14.13
N TYR A 303 4.09 -2.40 -13.73
CA TYR A 303 2.95 -2.12 -12.86
C TYR A 303 3.40 -1.52 -11.52
N LEU A 304 4.39 -2.10 -10.86
CA LEU A 304 4.86 -1.56 -9.57
C LEU A 304 5.55 -0.19 -9.72
N LEU A 305 6.29 0.02 -10.81
CA LEU A 305 6.82 1.35 -11.15
C LEU A 305 5.70 2.37 -11.35
N LYS A 306 4.58 1.96 -11.99
CA LYS A 306 3.41 2.83 -12.17
C LYS A 306 2.74 3.14 -10.83
N MET A 307 2.62 2.19 -9.92
CA MET A 307 2.12 2.46 -8.56
C MET A 307 3.02 3.45 -7.81
N LYS A 308 4.34 3.29 -7.91
CA LYS A 308 5.32 4.22 -7.34
C LYS A 308 5.18 5.64 -7.94
N GLU A 309 5.09 5.76 -9.26
CA GLU A 309 4.86 7.03 -9.96
C GLU A 309 3.58 7.71 -9.47
N LEU A 310 2.47 6.95 -9.47
CA LEU A 310 1.14 7.43 -9.10
C LEU A 310 1.12 7.98 -7.68
N ILE A 311 1.62 7.22 -6.69
CA ILE A 311 1.62 7.68 -5.29
C ILE A 311 2.62 8.83 -5.06
N THR A 312 3.69 8.90 -5.85
CA THR A 312 4.64 10.03 -5.80
C THR A 312 3.99 11.31 -6.29
N ALA A 313 3.12 11.25 -7.30
CA ALA A 313 2.38 12.38 -7.83
C ALA A 313 1.32 12.92 -6.87
N VAL A 314 0.77 12.08 -5.98
CA VAL A 314 -0.18 12.52 -4.95
C VAL A 314 0.54 13.44 -3.94
N PRO A 315 0.08 14.68 -3.69
CA PRO A 315 0.82 15.66 -2.86
C PRO A 315 1.21 15.13 -1.47
N LYS A 316 0.33 14.40 -0.81
CA LYS A 316 0.56 13.77 0.50
C LYS A 316 0.81 12.27 0.41
N GLY A 317 1.07 11.73 -0.78
CA GLY A 317 1.43 10.35 -0.96
C GLY A 317 2.80 10.08 -0.35
N ILE A 318 2.93 9.07 0.50
CA ILE A 318 4.18 8.77 1.22
C ILE A 318 4.78 7.41 0.85
N GLY A 319 4.12 6.59 0.05
CA GLY A 319 4.69 5.32 -0.36
C GLY A 319 3.70 4.24 -0.75
N PHE A 320 4.23 3.05 -0.86
CA PHE A 320 3.48 1.84 -1.21
C PHE A 320 4.04 0.62 -0.48
N CYS A 321 3.23 -0.44 -0.38
CA CYS A 321 3.61 -1.75 0.11
C CYS A 321 3.10 -2.84 -0.84
N TYR A 322 3.99 -3.72 -1.30
CA TYR A 322 3.62 -4.89 -2.10
C TYR A 322 3.22 -6.03 -1.18
N TRP A 323 2.07 -6.65 -1.43
CA TRP A 323 1.53 -7.71 -0.60
C TRP A 323 1.92 -9.10 -1.09
N GLY A 324 2.31 -9.99 -0.15
CA GLY A 324 2.65 -11.38 -0.44
C GLY A 324 3.88 -11.53 -1.33
N SER A 325 4.87 -10.64 -1.17
CA SER A 325 6.04 -10.60 -2.05
C SER A 325 6.88 -11.89 -2.01
N GLU A 326 6.90 -12.60 -0.89
CA GLU A 326 7.63 -13.85 -0.70
C GLU A 326 6.77 -15.12 -0.89
N TRP A 327 5.46 -14.99 -1.08
CA TRP A 327 4.54 -16.12 -1.01
C TRP A 327 4.56 -16.98 -2.29
N VAL A 328 5.70 -17.64 -2.52
CA VAL A 328 5.93 -18.61 -3.60
C VAL A 328 5.24 -19.94 -3.31
N SER A 329 5.19 -20.86 -4.29
CA SER A 329 4.81 -22.24 -4.02
C SER A 329 5.88 -22.93 -3.16
N TYR A 330 5.46 -23.73 -2.17
CA TYR A 330 6.39 -24.29 -1.17
C TYR A 330 6.00 -25.69 -0.67
N LYS A 331 4.86 -26.22 -1.13
CA LYS A 331 4.37 -27.54 -0.71
C LYS A 331 4.55 -28.65 -1.76
N GLY A 332 5.23 -28.31 -2.86
CA GLY A 332 5.51 -29.25 -3.96
C GLY A 332 4.47 -29.19 -5.08
N GLN A 333 4.81 -29.76 -6.23
CA GLN A 333 4.06 -29.63 -7.49
C GLN A 333 2.61 -30.15 -7.46
N ASN A 334 2.29 -31.05 -6.54
CA ASN A 334 0.94 -31.64 -6.40
C ASN A 334 0.12 -30.96 -5.31
N ALA A 335 0.61 -29.91 -4.67
CA ALA A 335 -0.11 -29.21 -3.62
C ALA A 335 -1.36 -28.53 -4.16
N THR A 336 -2.47 -28.62 -3.42
CA THR A 336 -3.73 -27.95 -3.70
C THR A 336 -4.06 -26.89 -2.64
N ASP A 337 -3.19 -26.75 -1.64
CA ASP A 337 -3.30 -25.85 -0.47
C ASP A 337 -2.01 -25.07 -0.23
N GLY A 338 -1.22 -24.86 -1.28
CA GLY A 338 0.01 -24.06 -1.28
C GLY A 338 -0.27 -22.56 -1.31
N SER A 339 0.49 -21.81 -2.12
CA SER A 339 0.29 -20.38 -2.31
C SER A 339 -0.68 -20.09 -3.45
N SER A 340 -1.85 -19.54 -3.15
CA SER A 340 -2.75 -18.99 -4.17
C SER A 340 -2.24 -17.68 -4.79
N TRP A 341 -1.05 -17.23 -4.39
CA TRP A 341 -0.40 -15.98 -4.79
C TRP A 341 0.95 -16.19 -5.48
N GLU A 342 1.35 -17.44 -5.69
CA GLU A 342 2.68 -17.83 -6.19
C GLU A 342 3.09 -17.11 -7.48
N ASN A 343 2.12 -16.82 -8.35
CA ASN A 343 2.33 -16.14 -9.62
C ASN A 343 2.39 -14.60 -9.50
N GLN A 344 2.27 -14.06 -8.28
CA GLN A 344 2.39 -12.65 -7.96
C GLN A 344 3.59 -12.35 -7.04
N ALA A 345 4.31 -13.40 -6.60
CA ALA A 345 5.48 -13.24 -5.73
C ALA A 345 6.64 -12.50 -6.44
N PHE A 346 7.61 -12.06 -5.66
CA PHE A 346 8.85 -11.45 -6.19
C PHE A 346 9.88 -12.48 -6.62
N TRP A 347 9.68 -13.72 -6.28
CA TRP A 347 10.48 -14.84 -6.73
C TRP A 347 9.66 -15.69 -7.71
N GLY A 348 10.24 -15.99 -8.86
CA GLY A 348 9.60 -16.82 -9.88
C GLY A 348 9.45 -18.28 -9.46
N PHE A 349 8.92 -19.12 -10.32
CA PHE A 349 8.73 -20.55 -10.07
C PHE A 349 10.02 -21.35 -9.84
N ASN A 350 11.15 -20.79 -10.24
CA ASN A 350 12.49 -21.29 -9.92
C ASN A 350 13.08 -20.70 -8.63
N HIS A 351 12.28 -19.99 -7.87
CA HIS A 351 12.65 -19.28 -6.64
C HIS A 351 13.75 -18.21 -6.81
N LYS A 352 14.02 -17.76 -8.03
CA LYS A 352 14.93 -16.65 -8.31
C LYS A 352 14.20 -15.33 -8.23
N ILE A 353 14.83 -14.31 -7.62
CA ILE A 353 14.27 -12.95 -7.54
C ILE A 353 14.00 -12.38 -8.94
N LEU A 354 12.83 -11.79 -9.11
CA LEU A 354 12.36 -11.21 -10.35
C LEU A 354 12.69 -9.71 -10.46
N PRO A 355 12.69 -9.15 -11.69
CA PRO A 355 12.99 -7.74 -11.95
C PRO A 355 12.06 -6.75 -11.24
N VAL A 356 10.89 -7.16 -10.73
CA VAL A 356 9.96 -6.31 -9.97
C VAL A 356 10.63 -5.69 -8.74
N SER A 357 11.60 -6.37 -8.14
CA SER A 357 12.38 -5.84 -7.00
C SER A 357 13.15 -4.55 -7.32
N GLU A 358 13.48 -4.29 -8.58
CA GLU A 358 14.17 -3.08 -9.02
C GLU A 358 13.31 -1.82 -8.92
N ALA A 359 11.98 -1.95 -8.82
CA ALA A 359 11.07 -0.80 -8.65
C ALA A 359 11.30 -0.01 -7.34
N TYR A 360 12.02 -0.58 -6.39
CA TYR A 360 12.35 0.06 -5.12
C TYR A 360 13.58 1.00 -5.16
N LYS A 361 14.35 0.93 -6.22
CA LYS A 361 15.52 1.79 -6.45
C LYS A 361 15.18 3.25 -6.66
#